data_5d27c94d8f25e9543f1b8a02f7a2cb52
#
_entry.id   5d27c94d8f25e9543f1b8a02f7a2cb52
#
_cell.length_a   1.000
_cell.length_b   1.000
_cell.length_c   1.000
_cell.angle_alpha   90.00
_cell.angle_beta   90.00
_cell.angle_gamma   90.00
#
_symmetry.space_group_name_H-M   'P 1'
#
loop_
_entity.id
_entity.type
_entity.pdbx_description
1 polymer ?
#
loop_
_entity_poly.entity_id
_entity_poly.type
_entity_poly.pdbx_seq_one_letter_code
_entity_poly.pdbx_strand_id
1 'polypeptide(L)'
;GLRKELKEWQEKYPDKPIIMTEYGADTLPGYHSNWDVPYTEEYQERFHQMSHEVFDGLENFVGEHVWNFADFETNSYALIRIQGNHKGLFTRDRNPKSIVKLFRNRWNAIPNYNYKK
;
A
#
# COMPACT_ATOMS: atom_id res chain seq x y z
N GLY A 1 14.05 9.01 -1.67
CA GLY A 1 12.86 8.17 -1.69
C GLY A 1 12.23 8.00 -0.31
N LEU A 2 11.16 7.23 -0.22
CA LEU A 2 10.39 7.02 1.02
C LEU A 2 11.25 6.63 2.23
N ARG A 3 12.16 5.68 2.05
CA ARG A 3 13.07 5.24 3.13
C ARG A 3 13.88 6.39 3.72
N LYS A 4 14.47 7.21 2.87
CA LYS A 4 15.29 8.35 3.29
C LYS A 4 14.46 9.35 4.08
N GLU A 5 13.31 9.72 3.55
CA GLU A 5 12.41 10.68 4.19
C GLU A 5 11.93 10.21 5.57
N LEU A 6 11.48 8.97 5.68
CA LEU A 6 11.01 8.42 6.95
C LEU A 6 12.14 8.28 7.98
N LYS A 7 13.35 7.94 7.54
CA LYS A 7 14.52 7.92 8.42
C LYS A 7 14.89 9.32 8.93
N GLU A 8 14.88 10.32 8.06
CA GLU A 8 15.12 11.72 8.45
C GLU A 8 14.11 12.19 9.50
N TRP A 9 12.83 11.83 9.33
CA TRP A 9 11.79 12.13 10.33
C TRP A 9 12.05 11.42 11.65
N GLN A 10 12.42 10.14 11.62
CA GLN A 10 12.74 9.37 12.82
C GLN A 10 13.93 9.96 13.57
N GLU A 11 14.97 10.35 12.87
CA GLU A 11 16.17 10.98 13.45
C GLU A 11 15.85 12.35 14.07
N LYS A 12 15.02 13.14 13.38
CA LYS A 12 14.63 14.47 13.84
C LYS A 12 13.67 14.43 15.03
N TYR A 13 12.79 13.45 15.05
CA TYR A 13 11.76 13.30 16.06
C TYR A 13 11.71 11.86 16.61
N PRO A 14 12.73 11.41 17.34
CA PRO A 14 12.86 10.02 17.75
C PRO A 14 11.74 9.55 18.71
N ASP A 15 11.12 10.47 19.42
CA ASP A 15 10.01 10.18 20.38
C ASP A 15 8.62 10.25 19.74
N LYS A 16 8.53 10.56 18.45
CA LYS A 16 7.25 10.67 17.75
C LYS A 16 6.94 9.37 17.00
N PRO A 17 5.76 8.78 17.20
CA PRO A 17 5.30 7.67 16.38
C PRO A 17 5.02 8.14 14.95
N ILE A 18 5.26 7.25 13.99
CA ILE A 18 4.97 7.49 12.57
C ILE A 18 3.86 6.55 12.13
N ILE A 19 2.88 7.09 11.43
CA ILE A 19 1.84 6.32 10.74
C ILE A 19 1.81 6.72 9.27
N MET A 20 1.71 5.72 8.38
CA MET A 20 1.45 5.96 6.96
C MET A 20 -0.05 5.99 6.74
N THR A 21 -0.58 7.17 6.44
CA THR A 21 -2.02 7.38 6.31
C THR A 21 -2.59 7.00 4.96
N GLU A 22 -1.77 7.00 3.92
CA GLU A 22 -2.14 6.54 2.58
C GLU A 22 -0.91 6.03 1.82
N TYR A 23 -1.01 4.86 1.20
CA TYR A 23 -0.04 4.35 0.23
C TYR A 23 -0.70 3.33 -0.68
N GLY A 24 -0.30 3.30 -1.95
CA GLY A 24 -0.84 2.37 -2.92
C GLY A 24 -0.38 2.66 -4.35
N ALA A 25 -0.60 1.71 -5.24
CA ALA A 25 -0.24 1.79 -6.65
C ALA A 25 -1.43 1.42 -7.53
N ASP A 26 -1.67 2.24 -8.57
CA ASP A 26 -2.71 1.95 -9.56
C ASP A 26 -2.41 0.64 -10.29
N THR A 27 -3.43 -0.22 -10.40
CA THR A 27 -3.29 -1.59 -10.93
C THR A 27 -4.53 -2.01 -11.67
N LEU A 28 -4.37 -2.42 -12.91
CA LEU A 28 -5.45 -2.97 -13.72
C LEU A 28 -5.60 -4.46 -13.44
N PRO A 29 -6.78 -4.92 -13.00
CA PRO A 29 -7.00 -6.33 -12.69
C PRO A 29 -6.72 -7.21 -13.90
N GLY A 30 -5.97 -8.30 -13.68
CA GLY A 30 -5.62 -9.24 -14.74
C GLY A 30 -4.53 -8.78 -15.69
N TYR A 31 -3.98 -7.58 -15.49
CA TYR A 31 -2.82 -7.12 -16.26
C TYR A 31 -1.54 -7.61 -15.60
N HIS A 32 -0.80 -8.45 -16.30
CA HIS A 32 0.38 -9.14 -15.79
C HIS A 32 1.62 -8.89 -16.65
N SER A 33 2.78 -8.93 -16.01
CA SER A 33 4.09 -8.87 -16.68
C SER A 33 5.13 -9.60 -15.84
N ASN A 34 6.15 -10.14 -16.50
CA ASN A 34 7.33 -10.70 -15.82
C ASN A 34 8.29 -9.60 -15.32
N TRP A 35 7.96 -8.33 -15.60
CA TRP A 35 8.77 -7.17 -15.24
C TRP A 35 7.95 -6.19 -14.41
N ASP A 36 8.62 -5.29 -13.72
CA ASP A 36 7.99 -4.21 -12.93
C ASP A 36 7.38 -3.14 -13.86
N VAL A 37 6.36 -3.52 -14.61
CA VAL A 37 5.64 -2.61 -15.50
C VAL A 37 4.52 -1.93 -14.72
N PRO A 38 4.44 -0.59 -14.70
CA PRO A 38 3.33 0.12 -14.06
C PRO A 38 1.96 -0.41 -14.49
N TYR A 39 0.99 -0.39 -13.59
CA TYR A 39 -0.37 -0.91 -13.73
C TYR A 39 -0.51 -2.44 -13.74
N THR A 40 0.57 -3.20 -13.70
CA THR A 40 0.47 -4.66 -13.53
C THR A 40 0.23 -5.06 -12.08
N GLU A 41 -0.34 -6.24 -11.86
CA GLU A 41 -0.50 -6.78 -10.51
C GLU A 41 0.86 -7.07 -9.86
N GLU A 42 1.87 -7.48 -10.62
CA GLU A 42 3.25 -7.67 -10.16
C GLU A 42 3.87 -6.34 -9.68
N TYR A 43 3.64 -5.25 -10.39
CA TYR A 43 4.07 -3.92 -9.97
C TYR A 43 3.43 -3.51 -8.64
N GLN A 44 2.13 -3.75 -8.48
CA GLN A 44 1.42 -3.48 -7.23
C GLN A 44 2.02 -4.28 -6.06
N GLU A 45 2.26 -5.56 -6.25
CA GLU A 45 2.89 -6.41 -5.24
C GLU A 45 4.28 -5.90 -4.87
N ARG A 46 5.10 -5.59 -5.87
CA ARG A 46 6.45 -5.07 -5.66
C ARG A 46 6.45 -3.74 -4.92
N PHE A 47 5.56 -2.83 -5.30
CA PHE A 47 5.41 -1.54 -4.64
C PHE A 47 5.10 -1.70 -3.16
N HIS A 48 4.15 -2.56 -2.81
CA HIS A 48 3.76 -2.79 -1.43
C HIS A 48 4.84 -3.53 -0.64
N GLN A 49 5.50 -4.53 -1.23
CA GLN A 49 6.63 -5.21 -0.58
C GLN A 49 7.73 -4.23 -0.20
N MET A 50 8.13 -3.35 -1.13
CA MET A 50 9.15 -2.34 -0.87
C MET A 50 8.72 -1.35 0.21
N SER A 51 7.46 -0.93 0.20
CA SER A 51 6.91 -0.05 1.23
C SER A 51 6.94 -0.73 2.60
N HIS A 52 6.51 -1.98 2.68
CA HIS A 52 6.49 -2.75 3.92
C HIS A 52 7.89 -2.99 4.49
N GLU A 53 8.89 -3.25 3.64
CA GLU A 53 10.28 -3.37 4.06
C GLU A 53 10.78 -2.06 4.71
N VAL A 54 10.40 -0.92 4.14
CA VAL A 54 10.73 0.39 4.72
C VAL A 54 10.06 0.57 6.08
N PHE A 55 8.76 0.29 6.19
CA PHE A 55 7.99 0.43 7.42
C PHE A 55 8.55 -0.46 8.54
N ASP A 56 8.83 -1.71 8.20
CA ASP A 56 9.35 -2.69 9.16
C ASP A 56 10.77 -2.37 9.64
N GLY A 57 11.51 -1.58 8.89
CA GLY A 57 12.84 -1.09 9.26
C GLY A 57 12.86 0.12 10.19
N LEU A 58 11.71 0.68 10.55
CA LEU A 58 11.59 1.87 11.41
C LEU A 58 11.15 1.48 12.81
N GLU A 59 11.86 1.95 13.85
CA GLU A 59 11.55 1.63 15.24
C GLU A 59 10.25 2.26 15.75
N ASN A 60 9.92 3.45 15.24
CA ASN A 60 8.77 4.23 15.71
C ASN A 60 7.57 4.19 14.75
N PHE A 61 7.57 3.28 13.79
CA PHE A 61 6.45 3.08 12.88
C PHE A 61 5.36 2.25 13.56
N VAL A 62 4.15 2.80 13.66
CA VAL A 62 3.07 2.21 14.47
C VAL A 62 1.81 1.85 13.70
N GLY A 63 1.71 2.22 12.44
CA GLY A 63 0.52 1.91 11.66
C GLY A 63 0.60 2.27 10.19
N GLU A 64 -0.22 1.59 9.41
CA GLU A 64 -0.30 1.77 7.97
C GLU A 64 -1.74 1.67 7.48
N HIS A 65 -2.14 2.60 6.62
CA HIS A 65 -3.42 2.57 5.93
C HIS A 65 -3.19 2.49 4.43
N VAL A 66 -3.53 1.36 3.84
CA VAL A 66 -3.45 1.22 2.39
C VAL A 66 -4.55 2.05 1.71
N TRP A 67 -4.24 2.71 0.64
CA TRP A 67 -5.19 3.31 -0.25
C TRP A 67 -5.22 2.49 -1.55
N ASN A 68 -6.28 1.76 -1.80
CA ASN A 68 -7.50 1.71 -1.02
C ASN A 68 -8.14 0.31 -1.04
N PHE A 69 -9.33 0.17 -0.48
CA PHE A 69 -10.00 -1.14 -0.42
C PHE A 69 -10.38 -1.66 -1.81
N ALA A 70 -11.09 -0.86 -2.60
CA ALA A 70 -11.56 -1.26 -3.92
C ALA A 70 -11.47 -0.13 -4.94
N ASP A 71 -11.27 -0.48 -6.19
CA ASP A 71 -11.26 0.48 -7.30
C ASP A 71 -12.58 1.24 -7.37
N PHE A 72 -12.51 2.52 -7.73
CA PHE A 72 -13.69 3.38 -7.84
C PHE A 72 -13.56 4.40 -8.97
N GLU A 73 -14.69 4.87 -9.47
CA GLU A 73 -14.73 5.93 -10.46
C GLU A 73 -14.25 7.26 -9.89
N THR A 74 -13.56 8.01 -10.72
CA THR A 74 -13.17 9.39 -10.46
C THR A 74 -13.83 10.32 -11.46
N ASN A 75 -13.77 11.63 -11.21
CA ASN A 75 -14.28 12.62 -12.13
C ASN A 75 -13.61 12.46 -13.51
N SER A 76 -14.43 12.39 -14.57
CA SER A 76 -13.98 12.23 -15.96
C SER A 76 -13.09 13.38 -16.46
N TYR A 77 -13.10 14.51 -15.77
CA TYR A 77 -12.24 15.66 -16.06
C TYR A 77 -10.85 15.56 -15.41
N ALA A 78 -10.59 14.55 -14.60
CA ALA A 78 -9.28 14.35 -14.01
C ALA A 78 -8.30 13.84 -15.08
N LEU A 79 -7.50 14.74 -15.62
CA LEU A 79 -6.53 14.46 -16.70
C LEU A 79 -5.48 13.40 -16.36
N ILE A 80 -5.29 13.10 -15.08
CA ILE A 80 -4.25 12.19 -14.59
C ILE A 80 -4.76 10.79 -14.26
N ARG A 81 -6.08 10.54 -14.41
CA ARG A 81 -6.65 9.23 -14.08
C ARG A 81 -7.53 8.71 -15.20
N ILE A 82 -7.08 7.63 -15.81
CA ILE A 82 -7.80 6.94 -16.85
C ILE A 82 -8.82 6.00 -16.18
N GLN A 83 -10.10 6.28 -16.35
CA GLN A 83 -11.21 5.43 -15.88
C GLN A 83 -11.27 5.18 -14.37
N GLY A 84 -10.72 6.09 -13.55
CA GLY A 84 -10.88 6.02 -12.11
C GLY A 84 -9.61 5.77 -11.31
N ASN A 85 -9.80 5.52 -10.02
CA ASN A 85 -8.73 5.13 -9.11
C ASN A 85 -8.62 3.61 -9.08
N HIS A 86 -7.46 3.10 -9.48
CA HIS A 86 -7.17 1.66 -9.57
C HIS A 86 -6.20 1.18 -8.48
N LYS A 87 -6.11 1.90 -7.36
CA LYS A 87 -5.26 1.52 -6.23
C LYS A 87 -5.91 0.52 -5.28
N GLY A 88 -7.11 0.04 -5.61
CA GLY A 88 -7.82 -0.96 -4.82
C GLY A 88 -7.03 -2.26 -4.67
N LEU A 89 -7.15 -2.89 -3.50
CA LEU A 89 -6.76 -4.29 -3.32
C LEU A 89 -7.77 -5.22 -3.99
N PHE A 90 -9.02 -4.76 -4.08
CA PHE A 90 -10.10 -5.42 -4.79
C PHE A 90 -10.50 -4.61 -6.02
N THR A 91 -11.09 -5.27 -6.99
CA THR A 91 -11.73 -4.60 -8.13
C THR A 91 -12.96 -3.82 -7.66
N ARG A 92 -13.52 -3.00 -8.55
CA ARG A 92 -14.79 -2.29 -8.28
C ARG A 92 -15.91 -3.24 -7.90
N ASP A 93 -15.94 -4.45 -8.49
CA ASP A 93 -16.93 -5.49 -8.20
C ASP A 93 -16.56 -6.38 -6.99
N ARG A 94 -15.53 -6.00 -6.25
CA ARG A 94 -15.05 -6.69 -5.04
C ARG A 94 -14.38 -8.03 -5.29
N ASN A 95 -13.87 -8.27 -6.50
CA ASN A 95 -12.99 -9.40 -6.76
C ASN A 95 -11.57 -9.10 -6.27
N PRO A 96 -10.90 -10.03 -5.58
CA PRO A 96 -9.55 -9.81 -5.09
C PRO A 96 -8.55 -9.74 -6.25
N LYS A 97 -7.64 -8.77 -6.18
CA LYS A 97 -6.41 -8.80 -6.97
C LYS A 97 -5.37 -9.67 -6.25
N SER A 98 -4.29 -10.06 -6.91
CA SER A 98 -3.25 -10.91 -6.30
C SER A 98 -2.63 -10.31 -5.04
N ILE A 99 -2.62 -8.99 -4.93
CA ILE A 99 -2.13 -8.25 -3.75
C ILE A 99 -2.84 -8.61 -2.44
N VAL A 100 -4.09 -9.03 -2.48
CA VAL A 100 -4.88 -9.37 -1.28
C VAL A 100 -4.19 -10.45 -0.45
N LYS A 101 -3.60 -11.44 -1.09
CA LYS A 101 -2.85 -12.51 -0.40
C LYS A 101 -1.66 -11.97 0.38
N LEU A 102 -0.94 -11.02 -0.19
CA LEU A 102 0.20 -10.37 0.48
C LEU A 102 -0.26 -9.63 1.74
N PHE A 103 -1.32 -8.84 1.65
CA PHE A 103 -1.87 -8.12 2.81
C PHE A 103 -2.44 -9.04 3.88
N ARG A 104 -3.14 -10.09 3.47
CA ARG A 104 -3.65 -11.09 4.42
C ARG A 104 -2.51 -11.71 5.22
N ASN A 105 -1.45 -12.13 4.57
CA ASN A 105 -0.29 -12.71 5.22
C ASN A 105 0.39 -11.71 6.16
N ARG A 106 0.58 -10.48 5.70
CA ARG A 106 1.20 -9.43 6.50
C ARG A 106 0.41 -9.11 7.76
N TRP A 107 -0.85 -8.79 7.61
CA TRP A 107 -1.67 -8.34 8.74
C TRP A 107 -1.96 -9.46 9.74
N ASN A 108 -2.10 -10.70 9.28
CA ASN A 108 -2.24 -11.84 10.16
C ASN A 108 -0.95 -12.20 10.93
N ALA A 109 0.19 -11.76 10.43
CA ALA A 109 1.48 -11.97 11.10
C ALA A 109 1.77 -10.91 12.18
N ILE A 110 1.01 -9.83 12.25
CA ILE A 110 1.18 -8.80 13.29
C ILE A 110 0.81 -9.38 14.65
N PRO A 111 1.72 -9.33 15.64
CA PRO A 111 1.45 -9.89 16.96
C PRO A 111 0.29 -9.20 17.67
N ASN A 112 -0.45 -9.97 18.46
CA ASN A 112 -1.43 -9.40 19.38
C ASN A 112 -0.69 -8.91 20.64
N TYR A 113 -0.55 -7.61 20.77
CA TYR A 113 0.12 -6.96 21.91
C TYR A 113 -0.77 -6.83 23.15
N ASN A 114 -1.75 -7.69 23.33
CA ASN A 114 -2.71 -7.68 24.45
C ASN A 114 -3.58 -6.41 24.50
N TYR A 115 -3.87 -5.83 23.36
CA TYR A 115 -4.82 -4.75 23.29
C TYR A 115 -6.21 -5.22 23.74
N LYS A 116 -6.87 -4.39 24.49
CA LYS A 116 -8.29 -4.63 24.82
C LYS A 116 -9.10 -4.62 23.53
N LYS A 117 -9.91 -5.61 23.38
CA LYS A 117 -10.87 -5.69 22.29
C LYS A 117 -12.10 -4.83 22.60
#